data_ec0f97de43b3e0debbda33cd3e12a226
#
_entry.id   ec0f97de43b3e0debbda33cd3e12a226
#
_cell.length_a   1.000
_cell.length_b   1.000
_cell.length_c   1.000
_cell.angle_alpha   90.00
_cell.angle_beta   90.00
_cell.angle_gamma   90.00
#
_symmetry.space_group_name_H-M   'P 1'
#
loop_
_entity.id
_entity.type
_entity.pdbx_description
1 polymer ?
#
loop_
_entity_poly.entity_id
_entity_poly.type
_entity_poly.pdbx_seq_one_letter_code
_entity_poly.pdbx_strand_id
1 'polypeptide(L)'
;GITQNPSKLNPISGAEANAARRKVILQAMYEQGYITKEEQEEALADDVYARIQNVDTALKENETPYSYYTDELISQVTEALKEQLGYTDTQASNLLFSGGLQIYTPQDPQIQAIVDEEVNNPANYDAARYSVEYRLSLTHPDGETQHYSQETLKTWIQQVKGQSGFDGLFNSEEEAQTAIDEYRTALTQDGSTVLGESVTMILEPQTSFVLIEQSTGYVKAINGGRGQKTANRTLNRATDSLRQPGSTFKVISSFAPALDACGATLSTVYYDGPYSSGEKEFRNWWGSDYKGYHTIRDGITYSMNIVALRCMADTVTPQLGVEYAERLGITSLVSQDQTLSTALGGLTKGVSNLELTNAFAAIANGGTYTKPIFFTKILDRNGKILIDNEPETRQALKDSTAYLLTSAMQDVMQSNTMYTRSGSGVKSTGTTAAIPNMSCAGKSGTTTSNVDVWFVGFTPYYTAGIWGGCDNNQPLKGGTVSNGGTSYHKRIWRNIMTRVHESLSDPGFTVPDSIETAEVCRKSGKLPVSGVCSSDPRGTAVYTEYFAKGTVPTETCDHHTRVTICSASGGISTAFCPTNQQISKTVMVVPEDGGETDDSRFSMPSECKIHNGSSTIIHPSESA
;
A
#
# COMPACT_ATOMS: atom_id res chain seq x y z
N GLY A 1 -2.51 11.63 -40.61
CA GLY A 1 -3.53 10.66 -41.09
C GLY A 1 -3.82 9.58 -40.04
N ILE A 2 -2.79 8.99 -39.44
CA ILE A 2 -2.92 7.85 -38.50
C ILE A 2 -3.79 8.22 -37.30
N THR A 3 -3.64 9.41 -36.74
CA THR A 3 -4.37 9.89 -35.54
C THR A 3 -5.90 9.97 -35.70
N GLN A 4 -6.41 10.05 -36.93
CA GLN A 4 -7.84 10.13 -37.20
C GLN A 4 -8.56 8.77 -37.00
N ASN A 5 -7.91 7.67 -37.40
CA ASN A 5 -8.38 6.31 -37.20
C ASN A 5 -7.16 5.37 -37.21
N PRO A 6 -6.54 5.13 -36.03
CA PRO A 6 -5.29 4.39 -35.93
C PRO A 6 -5.35 2.97 -36.46
N SER A 7 -6.48 2.28 -36.25
CA SER A 7 -6.64 0.90 -36.70
C SER A 7 -6.79 0.79 -38.22
N LYS A 8 -7.63 1.64 -38.82
CA LYS A 8 -7.89 1.61 -40.29
C LYS A 8 -6.74 2.23 -41.10
N LEU A 9 -6.07 3.23 -40.53
CA LEU A 9 -5.01 3.99 -41.20
C LEU A 9 -3.61 3.59 -40.70
N ASN A 10 -3.47 2.40 -40.13
CA ASN A 10 -2.18 1.84 -39.75
C ASN A 10 -1.33 1.60 -41.01
N PRO A 11 -0.12 2.18 -41.12
CA PRO A 11 0.69 2.02 -42.33
C PRO A 11 1.20 0.60 -42.57
N ILE A 12 1.13 -0.26 -41.52
CA ILE A 12 1.56 -1.67 -41.61
C ILE A 12 0.37 -2.57 -42.00
N SER A 13 -0.71 -2.54 -41.19
CA SER A 13 -1.88 -3.42 -41.39
C SER A 13 -2.93 -2.88 -42.36
N GLY A 14 -2.93 -1.58 -42.64
CA GLY A 14 -3.87 -0.89 -43.54
C GLY A 14 -3.16 0.01 -44.55
N ALA A 15 -2.07 -0.47 -45.16
CA ALA A 15 -1.19 0.33 -46.06
C ALA A 15 -1.94 1.02 -47.19
N GLU A 16 -2.89 0.34 -47.86
CA GLU A 16 -3.69 0.93 -48.94
C GLU A 16 -4.56 2.11 -48.46
N ALA A 17 -5.26 1.94 -47.34
CA ALA A 17 -6.10 2.98 -46.76
C ALA A 17 -5.26 4.17 -46.29
N ASN A 18 -4.08 3.89 -45.71
CA ASN A 18 -3.12 4.92 -45.31
C ASN A 18 -2.56 5.67 -46.53
N ALA A 19 -2.20 4.96 -47.63
CA ALA A 19 -1.71 5.57 -48.86
C ALA A 19 -2.76 6.49 -49.51
N ALA A 20 -4.01 6.04 -49.59
CA ALA A 20 -5.10 6.85 -50.08
C ALA A 20 -5.26 8.13 -49.23
N ARG A 21 -5.20 8.01 -47.92
CA ARG A 21 -5.29 9.17 -47.01
C ARG A 21 -4.07 10.10 -47.12
N ARG A 22 -2.86 9.53 -47.26
CA ARG A 22 -1.61 10.30 -47.50
C ARG A 22 -1.73 11.17 -48.74
N LYS A 23 -2.23 10.61 -49.83
CA LYS A 23 -2.45 11.34 -51.09
C LYS A 23 -3.37 12.55 -50.90
N VAL A 24 -4.47 12.39 -50.17
CA VAL A 24 -5.43 13.49 -49.89
C VAL A 24 -4.75 14.58 -49.05
N ILE A 25 -3.94 14.20 -48.06
CA ILE A 25 -3.24 15.14 -47.19
C ILE A 25 -2.18 15.93 -47.98
N LEU A 26 -1.36 15.26 -48.77
CA LEU A 26 -0.34 15.91 -49.59
C LEU A 26 -0.95 16.87 -50.62
N GLN A 27 -2.13 16.50 -51.20
CA GLN A 27 -2.87 17.39 -52.10
C GLN A 27 -3.36 18.63 -51.33
N ALA A 28 -3.93 18.47 -50.16
CA ALA A 28 -4.42 19.61 -49.35
C ALA A 28 -3.23 20.51 -48.89
N MET A 29 -2.07 19.95 -48.59
CA MET A 29 -0.88 20.72 -48.24
C MET A 29 -0.37 21.56 -49.40
N TYR A 30 -0.39 21.02 -50.61
CA TYR A 30 -0.07 21.74 -51.82
C TYR A 30 -1.08 22.90 -52.09
N GLU A 31 -2.38 22.59 -52.06
CA GLU A 31 -3.44 23.57 -52.30
C GLU A 31 -3.42 24.72 -51.29
N GLN A 32 -2.97 24.48 -50.07
CA GLN A 32 -2.87 25.47 -48.99
C GLN A 32 -1.48 26.14 -48.95
N GLY A 33 -0.56 25.79 -49.88
CA GLY A 33 0.75 26.42 -49.99
C GLY A 33 1.77 26.00 -48.94
N TYR A 34 1.57 24.89 -48.24
CA TYR A 34 2.55 24.36 -47.28
C TYR A 34 3.72 23.62 -47.94
N ILE A 35 3.51 23.07 -49.15
CA ILE A 35 4.51 22.43 -49.98
C ILE A 35 4.38 22.88 -51.43
N THR A 36 5.50 22.80 -52.17
CA THR A 36 5.51 23.08 -53.61
C THR A 36 4.95 21.87 -54.37
N LYS A 37 4.75 22.05 -55.68
CA LYS A 37 4.30 20.96 -56.56
C LYS A 37 5.37 19.89 -56.71
N GLU A 38 6.60 20.29 -56.80
CA GLU A 38 7.75 19.41 -56.88
C GLU A 38 7.92 18.55 -55.62
N GLU A 39 7.76 19.17 -54.43
CA GLU A 39 7.80 18.47 -53.15
C GLU A 39 6.62 17.47 -53.00
N GLN A 40 5.44 17.81 -53.51
CA GLN A 40 4.29 16.91 -53.56
C GLN A 40 4.57 15.70 -54.45
N GLU A 41 5.08 15.93 -55.67
CA GLU A 41 5.38 14.87 -56.63
C GLU A 41 6.47 13.92 -56.08
N GLU A 42 7.54 14.47 -55.48
CA GLU A 42 8.58 13.71 -54.82
C GLU A 42 8.03 12.86 -53.67
N ALA A 43 7.23 13.49 -52.80
CA ALA A 43 6.60 12.77 -51.69
C ALA A 43 5.62 11.68 -52.13
N LEU A 44 4.92 11.84 -53.26
CA LEU A 44 4.04 10.82 -53.80
C LEU A 44 4.78 9.66 -54.48
N ALA A 45 5.97 9.95 -55.06
CA ALA A 45 6.83 8.96 -55.68
C ALA A 45 7.60 8.11 -54.67
N ASP A 46 7.74 8.58 -53.44
CA ASP A 46 8.43 7.88 -52.35
C ASP A 46 7.63 6.69 -51.81
N ASP A 47 8.16 5.46 -51.97
CA ASP A 47 7.57 4.24 -51.43
C ASP A 47 7.92 4.06 -49.95
N VAL A 48 7.26 4.86 -49.11
CA VAL A 48 7.42 4.81 -47.64
C VAL A 48 7.01 3.46 -47.05
N TYR A 49 6.10 2.74 -47.70
CA TYR A 49 5.56 1.48 -47.18
C TYR A 49 6.55 0.31 -47.34
N ALA A 50 7.31 0.29 -48.41
CA ALA A 50 8.38 -0.69 -48.57
C ALA A 50 9.45 -0.56 -47.48
N ARG A 51 9.79 0.67 -47.08
CA ARG A 51 10.71 0.91 -45.97
C ARG A 51 10.14 0.49 -44.62
N ILE A 52 8.88 0.79 -44.36
CA ILE A 52 8.22 0.44 -43.09
C ILE A 52 8.15 -1.09 -42.93
N GLN A 53 7.77 -1.81 -43.96
CA GLN A 53 7.70 -3.28 -43.93
C GLN A 53 9.08 -3.93 -43.74
N ASN A 54 10.13 -3.37 -44.35
CA ASN A 54 11.49 -3.90 -44.20
C ASN A 54 12.07 -3.68 -42.79
N VAL A 55 11.65 -2.66 -42.09
CA VAL A 55 12.08 -2.39 -40.70
C VAL A 55 11.32 -3.30 -39.72
N ASP A 56 10.04 -3.58 -39.97
CA ASP A 56 9.16 -4.32 -39.03
C ASP A 56 9.45 -5.84 -39.04
N THR A 57 9.84 -6.42 -40.18
CA THR A 57 10.19 -7.85 -40.29
C THR A 57 11.53 -8.20 -39.65
N ALA A 58 12.49 -7.28 -39.63
CA ALA A 58 13.80 -7.50 -39.02
C ALA A 58 13.79 -7.31 -37.48
N LEU A 59 12.84 -6.55 -36.95
CA LEU A 59 12.70 -6.27 -35.51
C LEU A 59 11.80 -7.25 -34.77
N LYS A 60 10.90 -7.98 -35.45
CA LYS A 60 9.91 -8.86 -34.82
C LYS A 60 10.40 -10.27 -34.47
N GLU A 61 11.51 -10.74 -35.02
CA GLU A 61 11.91 -12.14 -34.84
C GLU A 61 12.82 -12.44 -33.65
N ASN A 62 13.34 -11.42 -32.89
CA ASN A 62 14.35 -11.68 -31.84
C ASN A 62 14.33 -10.74 -30.63
N GLU A 63 13.32 -9.96 -30.35
CA GLU A 63 13.33 -9.08 -29.16
C GLU A 63 12.52 -9.66 -28.00
N THR A 64 13.24 -10.13 -26.98
CA THR A 64 12.67 -10.24 -25.63
C THR A 64 12.19 -8.88 -25.17
N PRO A 65 10.97 -8.73 -24.66
CA PRO A 65 10.48 -7.46 -24.14
C PRO A 65 11.42 -6.90 -23.08
N TYR A 66 11.57 -5.58 -23.04
CA TYR A 66 12.31 -4.91 -21.97
C TYR A 66 11.71 -5.27 -20.60
N SER A 67 12.56 -5.32 -19.58
CA SER A 67 12.11 -5.48 -18.20
C SER A 67 11.26 -4.28 -17.76
N TYR A 68 10.49 -4.44 -16.68
CA TYR A 68 9.76 -3.32 -16.07
C TYR A 68 10.72 -2.20 -15.62
N TYR A 69 11.92 -2.57 -15.16
CA TYR A 69 12.96 -1.60 -14.83
C TYR A 69 13.39 -0.79 -16.05
N THR A 70 13.64 -1.44 -17.18
CA THR A 70 14.06 -0.78 -18.42
C THR A 70 12.96 0.12 -18.98
N ASP A 71 11.69 -0.30 -18.94
CA ASP A 71 10.58 0.55 -19.37
C ASP A 71 10.48 1.83 -18.52
N GLU A 72 10.62 1.71 -17.19
CA GLU A 72 10.65 2.87 -16.29
C GLU A 72 11.90 3.75 -16.54
N LEU A 73 13.07 3.13 -16.71
CA LEU A 73 14.29 3.85 -17.05
C LEU A 73 14.15 4.67 -18.33
N ILE A 74 13.51 4.12 -19.36
CA ILE A 74 13.22 4.85 -20.61
C ILE A 74 12.37 6.09 -20.33
N SER A 75 11.33 5.95 -19.48
CA SER A 75 10.47 7.06 -19.10
C SER A 75 11.23 8.15 -18.34
N GLN A 76 12.01 7.76 -17.34
CA GLN A 76 12.82 8.67 -16.51
C GLN A 76 13.89 9.39 -17.33
N VAL A 77 14.60 8.69 -18.21
CA VAL A 77 15.62 9.30 -19.10
C VAL A 77 14.96 10.26 -20.09
N THR A 78 13.83 9.87 -20.68
CA THR A 78 13.11 10.74 -21.62
C THR A 78 12.69 12.04 -20.94
N GLU A 79 12.13 11.96 -19.72
CA GLU A 79 11.71 13.15 -18.97
C GLU A 79 12.93 14.01 -18.58
N ALA A 80 14.02 13.42 -18.11
CA ALA A 80 15.24 14.16 -17.77
C ALA A 80 15.84 14.89 -18.98
N LEU A 81 15.84 14.28 -20.17
CA LEU A 81 16.29 14.93 -21.42
C LEU A 81 15.40 16.14 -21.78
N LYS A 82 14.08 16.05 -21.52
CA LYS A 82 13.15 17.16 -21.74
C LYS A 82 13.33 18.28 -20.72
N GLU A 83 13.32 17.95 -19.43
CA GLU A 83 13.35 18.92 -18.34
C GLU A 83 14.70 19.63 -18.22
N GLN A 84 15.82 18.89 -18.31
CA GLN A 84 17.14 19.44 -18.07
C GLN A 84 17.82 19.98 -19.33
N LEU A 85 17.52 19.41 -20.50
CA LEU A 85 18.16 19.81 -21.76
C LEU A 85 17.21 20.52 -22.73
N GLY A 86 15.92 20.65 -22.39
CA GLY A 86 14.93 21.34 -23.19
C GLY A 86 14.55 20.63 -24.50
N TYR A 87 14.74 19.31 -24.58
CA TYR A 87 14.39 18.53 -25.77
C TYR A 87 12.88 18.32 -25.91
N THR A 88 12.41 18.27 -27.14
CA THR A 88 11.05 17.81 -27.43
C THR A 88 10.95 16.29 -27.26
N ASP A 89 9.73 15.75 -27.14
CA ASP A 89 9.50 14.30 -27.07
C ASP A 89 10.17 13.54 -28.22
N THR A 90 10.09 14.08 -29.43
CA THR A 90 10.72 13.47 -30.62
C THR A 90 12.24 13.51 -30.53
N GLN A 91 12.82 14.61 -30.09
CA GLN A 91 14.28 14.76 -29.95
C GLN A 91 14.81 13.83 -28.85
N ALA A 92 14.14 13.77 -27.69
CA ALA A 92 14.51 12.89 -26.58
C ALA A 92 14.43 11.41 -27.01
N SER A 93 13.35 11.02 -27.68
CA SER A 93 13.17 9.65 -28.19
C SER A 93 14.24 9.29 -29.23
N ASN A 94 14.50 10.16 -30.21
CA ASN A 94 15.52 9.91 -31.22
C ASN A 94 16.92 9.80 -30.59
N LEU A 95 17.23 10.64 -29.61
CA LEU A 95 18.53 10.61 -28.92
C LEU A 95 18.67 9.31 -28.11
N LEU A 96 17.61 8.93 -27.39
CA LEU A 96 17.59 7.71 -26.56
C LEU A 96 17.79 6.44 -27.40
N PHE A 97 17.04 6.28 -28.49
CA PHE A 97 17.04 5.02 -29.26
C PHE A 97 18.08 4.99 -30.41
N SER A 98 18.54 6.14 -30.88
CA SER A 98 19.46 6.23 -32.05
C SER A 98 20.68 7.09 -31.80
N GLY A 99 20.76 7.80 -30.68
CA GLY A 99 21.84 8.75 -30.41
C GLY A 99 23.13 8.12 -29.89
N GLY A 100 23.11 6.84 -29.52
CA GLY A 100 24.28 6.14 -28.95
C GLY A 100 24.58 6.57 -27.52
N LEU A 101 23.57 6.85 -26.72
CA LEU A 101 23.74 7.19 -25.31
C LEU A 101 24.31 6.02 -24.49
N GLN A 102 25.13 6.37 -23.49
CA GLN A 102 25.54 5.45 -22.44
C GLN A 102 24.84 5.88 -21.14
N ILE A 103 23.96 5.01 -20.64
CA ILE A 103 23.13 5.28 -19.46
C ILE A 103 23.60 4.38 -18.33
N TYR A 104 24.04 4.99 -17.23
CA TYR A 104 24.47 4.30 -16.02
C TYR A 104 23.29 4.18 -15.07
N THR A 105 22.94 2.95 -14.72
CA THR A 105 21.83 2.65 -13.83
C THR A 105 22.32 2.02 -12.51
N PRO A 106 21.70 2.33 -11.38
CA PRO A 106 21.98 1.68 -10.09
C PRO A 106 21.32 0.30 -9.95
N GLN A 107 20.59 -0.19 -10.95
CA GLN A 107 19.99 -1.52 -10.94
C GLN A 107 21.03 -2.58 -10.56
N ASP A 108 20.63 -3.49 -9.68
CA ASP A 108 21.43 -4.67 -9.35
C ASP A 108 20.85 -5.88 -10.08
N PRO A 109 21.56 -6.46 -11.06
CA PRO A 109 21.03 -7.58 -11.85
C PRO A 109 20.77 -8.84 -11.03
N GLN A 110 21.52 -9.06 -9.94
CA GLN A 110 21.33 -10.23 -9.07
C GLN A 110 20.07 -10.06 -8.23
N ILE A 111 19.89 -8.88 -7.63
CA ILE A 111 18.68 -8.54 -6.89
C ILE A 111 17.47 -8.58 -7.83
N GLN A 112 17.58 -8.00 -9.04
CA GLN A 112 16.50 -8.03 -10.02
C GLN A 112 16.10 -9.47 -10.38
N ALA A 113 17.06 -10.35 -10.61
CA ALA A 113 16.79 -11.77 -10.91
C ALA A 113 16.05 -12.47 -9.77
N ILE A 114 16.47 -12.23 -8.51
CA ILE A 114 15.77 -12.76 -7.33
C ILE A 114 14.32 -12.28 -7.27
N VAL A 115 14.09 -11.00 -7.53
CA VAL A 115 12.75 -10.40 -7.54
C VAL A 115 11.88 -11.04 -8.62
N ASP A 116 12.40 -11.16 -9.83
CA ASP A 116 11.68 -11.73 -10.97
C ASP A 116 11.35 -13.21 -10.77
N GLU A 117 12.29 -13.98 -10.21
CA GLU A 117 12.06 -15.38 -9.86
C GLU A 117 10.96 -15.55 -8.80
N GLU A 118 11.03 -14.82 -7.70
CA GLU A 118 10.09 -14.99 -6.58
C GLU A 118 8.69 -14.46 -6.92
N VAL A 119 8.59 -13.35 -7.67
CA VAL A 119 7.31 -12.82 -8.13
C VAL A 119 6.65 -13.78 -9.12
N ASN A 120 7.41 -14.45 -9.98
CA ASN A 120 6.88 -15.38 -10.96
C ASN A 120 6.81 -16.84 -10.48
N ASN A 121 7.28 -17.15 -9.28
CA ASN A 121 7.23 -18.50 -8.74
C ASN A 121 5.79 -18.89 -8.37
N PRO A 122 5.17 -19.85 -9.09
CA PRO A 122 3.79 -20.24 -8.83
C PRO A 122 3.56 -20.82 -7.42
N ALA A 123 4.59 -21.36 -6.79
CA ALA A 123 4.51 -21.87 -5.43
C ALA A 123 4.29 -20.78 -4.37
N ASN A 124 4.53 -19.52 -4.70
CA ASN A 124 4.27 -18.39 -3.84
C ASN A 124 2.79 -17.97 -3.82
N TYR A 125 1.97 -18.51 -4.73
CA TYR A 125 0.56 -18.15 -4.87
C TYR A 125 -0.31 -19.37 -4.60
N ASP A 126 -1.41 -19.16 -3.90
CA ASP A 126 -2.36 -20.23 -3.58
C ASP A 126 -3.46 -20.36 -4.66
N ALA A 127 -3.44 -19.50 -5.68
CA ALA A 127 -4.36 -19.55 -6.81
C ALA A 127 -3.72 -19.03 -8.11
N ALA A 128 -4.24 -19.54 -9.21
CA ALA A 128 -4.06 -19.00 -10.55
C ALA A 128 -5.45 -18.90 -11.19
N ARG A 129 -5.91 -17.69 -11.43
CA ARG A 129 -7.14 -17.37 -12.13
C ARG A 129 -6.81 -16.36 -13.23
N TYR A 130 -7.74 -16.12 -14.13
CA TYR A 130 -7.49 -15.25 -15.27
C TYR A 130 -8.59 -14.20 -15.37
N SER A 131 -8.19 -12.93 -15.36
CA SER A 131 -9.04 -11.84 -15.84
C SER A 131 -8.78 -11.60 -17.32
N VAL A 132 -9.69 -10.91 -17.99
CA VAL A 132 -9.59 -10.64 -19.41
C VAL A 132 -9.76 -9.15 -19.65
N GLU A 133 -8.80 -8.52 -20.35
CA GLU A 133 -9.04 -7.26 -21.03
C GLU A 133 -9.61 -7.59 -22.42
N TYR A 134 -10.88 -7.26 -22.62
CA TYR A 134 -11.60 -7.58 -23.84
C TYR A 134 -12.14 -6.32 -24.51
N ARG A 135 -11.88 -6.22 -25.79
CA ARG A 135 -12.44 -5.17 -26.65
C ARG A 135 -12.89 -5.80 -27.97
N LEU A 136 -14.14 -5.61 -28.32
CA LEU A 136 -14.70 -6.05 -29.57
C LEU A 136 -15.47 -4.87 -30.20
N SER A 137 -15.26 -4.65 -31.49
CA SER A 137 -16.03 -3.69 -32.28
C SER A 137 -16.74 -4.44 -33.41
N LEU A 138 -18.05 -4.29 -33.50
CA LEU A 138 -18.87 -4.88 -34.54
C LEU A 138 -19.49 -3.78 -35.40
N THR A 139 -19.65 -4.08 -36.70
CA THR A 139 -20.52 -3.32 -37.60
C THR A 139 -21.79 -4.12 -37.81
N HIS A 140 -22.94 -3.55 -37.43
CA HIS A 140 -24.26 -4.14 -37.60
C HIS A 140 -24.74 -4.05 -39.06
N PRO A 141 -25.75 -4.85 -39.46
CA PRO A 141 -26.27 -4.83 -40.83
C PRO A 141 -26.83 -3.49 -41.28
N ASP A 142 -27.25 -2.62 -40.36
CA ASP A 142 -27.68 -1.24 -40.62
C ASP A 142 -26.52 -0.25 -40.80
N GLY A 143 -25.26 -0.71 -40.63
CA GLY A 143 -24.06 0.09 -40.75
C GLY A 143 -23.61 0.78 -39.46
N GLU A 144 -24.35 0.64 -38.36
CA GLU A 144 -23.91 1.17 -37.07
C GLU A 144 -22.74 0.36 -36.48
N THR A 145 -21.83 1.04 -35.78
CA THR A 145 -20.71 0.39 -35.09
C THR A 145 -20.96 0.38 -33.60
N GLN A 146 -20.88 -0.79 -32.98
CA GLN A 146 -21.01 -0.95 -31.54
C GLN A 146 -19.73 -1.55 -30.93
N HIS A 147 -19.40 -1.12 -29.70
CA HIS A 147 -18.23 -1.54 -28.95
C HIS A 147 -18.63 -2.33 -27.72
N TYR A 148 -17.91 -3.41 -27.48
CA TYR A 148 -18.09 -4.34 -26.35
C TYR A 148 -16.80 -4.47 -25.57
N SER A 149 -16.92 -4.69 -24.27
CA SER A 149 -15.81 -4.76 -23.32
C SER A 149 -15.91 -5.98 -22.42
N GLN A 150 -14.92 -6.18 -21.56
CA GLN A 150 -14.98 -7.19 -20.50
C GLN A 150 -16.20 -7.03 -19.58
N GLU A 151 -16.69 -5.81 -19.36
CA GLU A 151 -17.88 -5.57 -18.53
C GLU A 151 -19.15 -6.07 -19.21
N THR A 152 -19.26 -5.90 -20.53
CA THR A 152 -20.39 -6.42 -21.30
C THR A 152 -20.33 -7.96 -21.41
N LEU A 153 -19.12 -8.54 -21.54
CA LEU A 153 -18.90 -9.98 -21.48
C LEU A 153 -19.32 -10.56 -20.12
N LYS A 154 -18.89 -9.93 -19.03
CA LYS A 154 -19.27 -10.32 -17.66
C LYS A 154 -20.79 -10.29 -17.47
N THR A 155 -21.44 -9.20 -17.91
CA THR A 155 -22.89 -9.06 -17.83
C THR A 155 -23.61 -10.15 -18.62
N TRP A 156 -23.13 -10.46 -19.82
CA TRP A 156 -23.68 -11.54 -20.64
C TRP A 156 -23.56 -12.90 -19.95
N ILE A 157 -22.40 -13.24 -19.37
CA ILE A 157 -22.19 -14.47 -18.61
C ILE A 157 -23.17 -14.53 -17.42
N GLN A 158 -23.33 -13.45 -16.69
CA GLN A 158 -24.22 -13.40 -15.53
C GLN A 158 -25.70 -13.56 -15.93
N GLN A 159 -26.16 -12.87 -16.96
CA GLN A 159 -27.57 -12.76 -17.32
C GLN A 159 -28.02 -13.82 -18.32
N VAL A 160 -27.24 -14.07 -19.37
CA VAL A 160 -27.61 -14.98 -20.45
C VAL A 160 -27.21 -16.41 -20.16
N LYS A 161 -25.99 -16.63 -19.60
CA LYS A 161 -25.56 -17.98 -19.18
C LYS A 161 -26.05 -18.36 -17.76
N GLY A 162 -26.73 -17.46 -17.06
CA GLY A 162 -27.31 -17.71 -15.76
C GLY A 162 -26.30 -17.83 -14.60
N GLN A 163 -25.05 -17.41 -14.80
CA GLN A 163 -24.00 -17.46 -13.78
C GLN A 163 -23.97 -16.15 -12.97
N SER A 164 -25.02 -15.84 -12.23
CA SER A 164 -25.19 -14.56 -11.52
C SER A 164 -24.05 -14.21 -10.54
N GLY A 165 -23.31 -15.23 -10.04
CA GLY A 165 -22.17 -15.07 -9.14
C GLY A 165 -20.81 -14.94 -9.85
N PHE A 166 -20.77 -14.87 -11.19
CA PHE A 166 -19.51 -14.73 -11.91
C PHE A 166 -18.81 -13.40 -11.57
N ASP A 167 -17.59 -13.48 -11.08
CA ASP A 167 -16.83 -12.36 -10.58
C ASP A 167 -15.91 -11.69 -11.63
N GLY A 168 -15.88 -12.21 -12.86
CA GLY A 168 -14.98 -11.74 -13.93
C GLY A 168 -13.65 -12.48 -13.96
N LEU A 169 -13.50 -13.55 -13.18
CA LEU A 169 -12.28 -14.36 -13.14
C LEU A 169 -12.58 -15.79 -13.59
N PHE A 170 -11.82 -16.28 -14.55
CA PHE A 170 -11.87 -17.63 -15.09
C PHE A 170 -10.85 -18.54 -14.40
N ASN A 171 -11.06 -19.85 -14.43
CA ASN A 171 -10.14 -20.81 -13.81
C ASN A 171 -9.00 -21.23 -14.76
N SER A 172 -9.16 -21.00 -16.06
CA SER A 172 -8.10 -21.23 -17.05
C SER A 172 -8.26 -20.28 -18.24
N GLU A 173 -7.21 -20.18 -19.05
CA GLU A 173 -7.23 -19.41 -20.30
C GLU A 173 -8.21 -20.03 -21.32
N GLU A 174 -8.32 -21.36 -21.35
CA GLU A 174 -9.26 -22.06 -22.24
C GLU A 174 -10.72 -21.76 -21.86
N GLU A 175 -11.03 -21.70 -20.56
CA GLU A 175 -12.37 -21.31 -20.10
C GLU A 175 -12.70 -19.87 -20.54
N ALA A 176 -11.73 -18.95 -20.36
CA ALA A 176 -11.89 -17.57 -20.78
C ALA A 176 -12.08 -17.43 -22.30
N GLN A 177 -11.24 -18.10 -23.08
CA GLN A 177 -11.32 -18.07 -24.54
C GLN A 177 -12.65 -18.67 -25.05
N THR A 178 -13.10 -19.78 -24.46
CA THR A 178 -14.39 -20.39 -24.79
C THR A 178 -15.54 -19.41 -24.55
N ALA A 179 -15.54 -18.71 -23.40
CA ALA A 179 -16.57 -17.73 -23.07
C ALA A 179 -16.57 -16.53 -24.04
N ILE A 180 -15.39 -16.08 -24.48
CA ILE A 180 -15.24 -15.00 -25.47
C ILE A 180 -15.77 -15.45 -26.83
N ASP A 181 -15.43 -16.66 -27.29
CA ASP A 181 -15.88 -17.17 -28.57
C ASP A 181 -17.39 -17.36 -28.60
N GLU A 182 -17.99 -17.86 -27.52
CA GLU A 182 -19.45 -17.98 -27.39
C GLU A 182 -20.13 -16.59 -27.36
N TYR A 183 -19.54 -15.63 -26.65
CA TYR A 183 -20.05 -14.26 -26.61
C TYR A 183 -20.01 -13.60 -27.99
N ARG A 184 -18.86 -13.65 -28.67
CA ARG A 184 -18.71 -13.15 -30.04
C ARG A 184 -19.71 -13.81 -30.98
N THR A 185 -19.88 -15.14 -30.91
CA THR A 185 -20.84 -15.88 -31.72
C THR A 185 -22.27 -15.40 -31.47
N ALA A 186 -22.64 -15.17 -30.19
CA ALA A 186 -23.97 -14.67 -29.84
C ALA A 186 -24.23 -13.27 -30.41
N LEU A 187 -23.23 -12.39 -30.38
CA LEU A 187 -23.32 -11.03 -30.90
C LEU A 187 -23.35 -10.91 -32.43
N THR A 188 -22.87 -11.95 -33.14
CA THR A 188 -22.81 -11.94 -34.61
C THR A 188 -23.94 -12.74 -35.27
N GLN A 189 -24.87 -13.30 -34.51
CA GLN A 189 -26.02 -14.07 -35.04
C GLN A 189 -26.96 -13.23 -35.92
N ASP A 190 -26.99 -11.92 -35.73
CA ASP A 190 -27.81 -10.98 -36.53
C ASP A 190 -27.17 -10.63 -37.88
N GLY A 191 -26.00 -11.20 -38.21
CA GLY A 191 -25.22 -10.86 -39.40
C GLY A 191 -24.23 -9.73 -39.22
N SER A 192 -24.00 -9.27 -37.98
CA SER A 192 -22.95 -8.29 -37.66
C SER A 192 -21.56 -8.81 -37.99
N THR A 193 -20.67 -7.95 -38.46
CA THR A 193 -19.31 -8.28 -38.86
C THR A 193 -18.29 -7.72 -37.87
N VAL A 194 -17.24 -8.49 -37.56
CA VAL A 194 -16.16 -8.05 -36.66
C VAL A 194 -15.29 -7.01 -37.37
N LEU A 195 -15.27 -5.80 -36.83
CA LEU A 195 -14.39 -4.71 -37.28
C LEU A 195 -13.00 -4.79 -36.62
N GLY A 196 -12.94 -5.26 -35.39
CA GLY A 196 -11.71 -5.48 -34.64
C GLY A 196 -11.96 -6.15 -33.31
N GLU A 197 -11.02 -6.99 -32.88
CA GLU A 197 -11.06 -7.70 -31.60
C GLU A 197 -9.68 -7.68 -30.94
N SER A 198 -9.64 -7.48 -29.63
CA SER A 198 -8.43 -7.57 -28.81
C SER A 198 -8.73 -8.30 -27.52
N VAL A 199 -7.92 -9.29 -27.23
CA VAL A 199 -8.00 -10.12 -26.02
C VAL A 199 -6.63 -10.14 -25.35
N THR A 200 -6.59 -9.79 -24.07
CA THR A 200 -5.40 -9.98 -23.22
C THR A 200 -5.80 -10.77 -21.99
N MET A 201 -5.20 -11.92 -21.79
CA MET A 201 -5.39 -12.74 -20.58
C MET A 201 -4.41 -12.28 -19.51
N ILE A 202 -4.90 -12.05 -18.29
CA ILE A 202 -4.09 -11.57 -17.17
C ILE A 202 -4.17 -12.61 -16.06
N LEU A 203 -3.02 -13.14 -15.67
CA LEU A 203 -2.92 -14.10 -14.56
C LEU A 203 -3.12 -13.39 -13.22
N GLU A 204 -4.12 -13.82 -12.44
CA GLU A 204 -4.49 -13.23 -11.15
C GLU A 204 -4.25 -14.22 -9.98
N PRO A 205 -4.00 -13.72 -8.75
CA PRO A 205 -3.79 -12.33 -8.41
C PRO A 205 -2.46 -11.79 -8.94
N GLN A 206 -2.42 -10.48 -9.14
CA GLN A 206 -1.24 -9.74 -9.53
C GLN A 206 -0.39 -9.32 -8.33
N THR A 207 0.86 -8.93 -8.62
CA THR A 207 1.84 -8.46 -7.62
C THR A 207 2.75 -7.42 -8.26
N SER A 208 3.11 -6.39 -7.53
CA SER A 208 4.24 -5.53 -7.86
C SER A 208 5.23 -5.45 -6.70
N PHE A 209 6.51 -5.27 -7.03
CA PHE A 209 7.59 -5.20 -6.05
C PHE A 209 8.58 -4.09 -6.40
N VAL A 210 9.04 -3.36 -5.38
CA VAL A 210 10.06 -2.31 -5.48
C VAL A 210 11.08 -2.51 -4.38
N LEU A 211 12.37 -2.37 -4.70
CA LEU A 211 13.47 -2.40 -3.73
C LEU A 211 14.38 -1.19 -3.93
N ILE A 212 14.57 -0.44 -2.84
CA ILE A 212 15.35 0.82 -2.80
C ILE A 212 16.48 0.67 -1.77
N GLU A 213 17.67 1.09 -2.13
CA GLU A 213 18.75 1.36 -1.18
C GLU A 213 18.50 2.72 -0.56
N GLN A 214 18.00 2.72 0.69
CA GLN A 214 17.49 3.94 1.32
C GLN A 214 18.52 5.05 1.53
N SER A 215 19.80 4.69 1.68
CA SER A 215 20.90 5.66 1.89
C SER A 215 21.19 6.52 0.65
N THR A 216 20.89 6.00 -0.54
CA THR A 216 21.19 6.65 -1.82
C THR A 216 19.95 7.05 -2.60
N GLY A 217 18.79 6.45 -2.32
CA GLY A 217 17.59 6.55 -3.14
C GLY A 217 17.65 5.69 -4.42
N TYR A 218 18.65 4.85 -4.57
CA TYR A 218 18.85 3.99 -5.73
C TYR A 218 17.81 2.87 -5.79
N VAL A 219 17.03 2.83 -6.87
CA VAL A 219 16.13 1.71 -7.14
C VAL A 219 16.97 0.55 -7.68
N LYS A 220 17.13 -0.49 -6.86
CA LYS A 220 17.97 -1.66 -7.18
C LYS A 220 17.22 -2.70 -8.01
N ALA A 221 15.92 -2.81 -7.80
CA ALA A 221 15.05 -3.71 -8.55
C ALA A 221 13.59 -3.26 -8.53
N ILE A 222 12.86 -3.58 -9.60
CA ILE A 222 11.43 -3.33 -9.71
C ILE A 222 10.79 -4.42 -10.56
N ASN A 223 9.61 -4.90 -10.13
CA ASN A 223 8.78 -5.79 -10.91
C ASN A 223 7.34 -5.26 -10.90
N GLY A 224 6.75 -5.08 -12.09
CA GLY A 224 5.43 -4.47 -12.29
C GLY A 224 4.29 -5.46 -12.50
N GLY A 225 4.54 -6.78 -12.39
CA GLY A 225 3.46 -7.75 -12.57
C GLY A 225 3.90 -9.20 -12.51
N ARG A 226 2.97 -10.07 -12.10
CA ARG A 226 3.09 -11.52 -12.14
C ARG A 226 2.84 -12.01 -13.57
N GLY A 227 3.60 -12.99 -14.00
CA GLY A 227 3.50 -13.61 -15.32
C GLY A 227 4.59 -13.10 -16.27
N GLN A 228 4.70 -13.76 -17.42
CA GLN A 228 5.68 -13.37 -18.43
C GLN A 228 5.26 -12.07 -19.10
N LYS A 229 6.17 -11.10 -19.09
CA LYS A 229 6.00 -9.85 -19.85
C LYS A 229 6.13 -10.14 -21.35
N THR A 230 5.11 -9.83 -22.12
CA THR A 230 5.01 -10.20 -23.56
C THR A 230 5.23 -9.02 -24.51
N ALA A 231 5.22 -7.79 -24.02
CA ALA A 231 5.43 -6.59 -24.83
C ALA A 231 6.14 -5.49 -24.04
N ASN A 232 6.74 -4.53 -24.75
CA ASN A 232 7.32 -3.34 -24.17
C ASN A 232 6.24 -2.36 -23.75
N ARG A 233 6.49 -1.57 -22.69
CA ARG A 233 5.61 -0.52 -22.17
C ARG A 233 4.21 -1.04 -21.81
N THR A 234 4.15 -2.25 -21.29
CA THR A 234 2.93 -2.78 -20.65
C THR A 234 2.78 -2.16 -19.26
N LEU A 235 1.57 -2.23 -18.69
CA LEU A 235 1.26 -1.70 -17.36
C LEU A 235 2.28 -2.13 -16.32
N ASN A 236 3.00 -1.16 -15.76
CA ASN A 236 3.91 -1.36 -14.64
C ASN A 236 3.16 -1.04 -13.34
N ARG A 237 2.65 -2.06 -12.65
CA ARG A 237 1.85 -1.87 -11.42
C ARG A 237 2.65 -1.29 -10.26
N ALA A 238 3.97 -1.20 -10.41
CA ALA A 238 4.81 -0.59 -9.39
C ALA A 238 4.86 0.94 -9.50
N THR A 239 4.69 1.49 -10.72
CA THR A 239 4.77 2.93 -11.00
C THR A 239 3.46 3.52 -11.52
N ASP A 240 2.73 2.80 -12.38
CA ASP A 240 1.60 3.34 -13.14
C ASP A 240 0.24 3.07 -12.47
N SER A 241 0.18 2.10 -11.55
CA SER A 241 -1.05 1.75 -10.83
C SER A 241 -1.15 2.48 -9.50
N LEU A 242 -2.20 3.29 -9.34
CA LEU A 242 -2.55 3.89 -8.06
C LEU A 242 -3.56 2.99 -7.34
N ARG A 243 -3.19 2.50 -6.15
CA ARG A 243 -3.99 1.58 -5.35
C ARG A 243 -4.12 2.09 -3.92
N GLN A 244 -5.21 1.69 -3.25
CA GLN A 244 -5.45 2.11 -1.87
C GLN A 244 -4.40 1.48 -0.94
N PRO A 245 -3.59 2.28 -0.21
CA PRO A 245 -2.51 1.76 0.63
C PRO A 245 -3.00 1.09 1.93
N GLY A 246 -4.25 1.32 2.30
CA GLY A 246 -4.82 0.79 3.54
C GLY A 246 -3.97 1.17 4.77
N SER A 247 -3.85 0.25 5.70
CA SER A 247 -3.20 0.50 7.01
C SER A 247 -1.71 0.85 6.97
N THR A 248 -1.02 0.76 5.83
CA THR A 248 0.35 1.27 5.72
C THR A 248 0.38 2.79 5.90
N PHE A 249 -0.68 3.46 5.47
CA PHE A 249 -0.78 4.90 5.51
C PHE A 249 -0.93 5.50 6.92
N LYS A 250 -1.33 4.70 7.92
CA LYS A 250 -1.37 5.10 9.34
C LYS A 250 -0.03 5.65 9.83
N VAL A 251 1.07 5.00 9.40
CA VAL A 251 2.43 5.42 9.79
C VAL A 251 2.73 6.80 9.23
N ILE A 252 2.38 7.05 7.97
CA ILE A 252 2.72 8.26 7.22
C ILE A 252 1.83 9.44 7.64
N SER A 253 0.51 9.23 7.67
CA SER A 253 -0.47 10.33 7.81
C SER A 253 -0.94 10.60 9.21
N SER A 254 -0.84 9.62 10.14
CA SER A 254 -1.27 9.81 11.53
C SER A 254 -0.11 9.83 12.49
N PHE A 255 0.72 8.79 12.51
CA PHE A 255 1.73 8.63 13.57
C PHE A 255 3.00 9.44 13.31
N ALA A 256 3.46 9.57 12.07
CA ALA A 256 4.64 10.41 11.77
C ALA A 256 4.41 11.87 12.14
N PRO A 257 3.36 12.57 11.67
CA PRO A 257 3.12 13.97 12.08
C PRO A 257 2.85 14.12 13.58
N ALA A 258 2.19 13.15 14.24
CA ALA A 258 1.96 13.18 15.67
C ALA A 258 3.27 13.24 16.46
N LEU A 259 4.22 12.36 16.11
CA LEU A 259 5.54 12.27 16.76
C LEU A 259 6.47 13.42 16.36
N ASP A 260 6.40 13.90 15.11
CA ASP A 260 7.32 14.87 14.55
C ASP A 260 6.99 16.31 14.94
N ALA A 261 5.71 16.68 14.85
CA ALA A 261 5.26 18.08 14.97
C ALA A 261 4.30 18.34 16.12
N CYS A 262 3.51 17.35 16.55
CA CYS A 262 2.40 17.59 17.47
C CYS A 262 2.74 17.28 18.95
N GLY A 263 3.99 16.96 19.26
CA GLY A 263 4.44 16.70 20.64
C GLY A 263 3.97 15.36 21.23
N ALA A 264 3.37 14.48 20.42
CA ALA A 264 3.05 13.12 20.84
C ALA A 264 4.34 12.28 20.98
N THR A 265 4.26 11.22 21.76
CA THR A 265 5.33 10.24 21.95
C THR A 265 4.81 8.84 21.63
N LEU A 266 5.67 7.85 21.53
CA LEU A 266 5.22 6.47 21.35
C LEU A 266 4.34 5.97 22.51
N SER A 267 4.50 6.55 23.69
CA SER A 267 3.67 6.25 24.87
C SER A 267 2.35 7.02 24.91
N THR A 268 2.14 8.02 24.06
CA THR A 268 0.85 8.74 23.98
C THR A 268 -0.28 7.76 23.72
N VAL A 269 -1.34 7.84 24.54
CA VAL A 269 -2.46 6.90 24.51
C VAL A 269 -3.72 7.51 23.90
N TYR A 270 -4.46 6.68 23.19
CA TYR A 270 -5.82 6.95 22.73
C TYR A 270 -6.75 5.84 23.20
N TYR A 271 -8.01 6.18 23.44
CA TYR A 271 -8.99 5.23 23.92
C TYR A 271 -9.60 4.45 22.75
N ASP A 272 -9.30 3.15 22.66
CA ASP A 272 -9.90 2.23 21.71
C ASP A 272 -11.29 1.83 22.21
N GLY A 273 -12.29 2.59 21.82
CA GLY A 273 -13.70 2.43 22.13
C GLY A 273 -14.56 2.71 20.90
N PRO A 274 -15.88 2.65 21.00
CA PRO A 274 -16.78 3.02 19.91
C PRO A 274 -16.43 4.40 19.34
N TYR A 275 -16.35 4.51 18.01
CA TYR A 275 -15.96 5.75 17.35
C TYR A 275 -16.73 5.95 16.05
N SER A 276 -17.36 7.12 15.92
CA SER A 276 -18.09 7.52 14.71
C SER A 276 -17.72 8.94 14.29
N SER A 277 -17.78 9.21 13.00
CA SER A 277 -17.65 10.54 12.43
C SER A 277 -18.76 10.76 11.42
N GLY A 278 -19.69 11.65 11.72
CA GLY A 278 -20.95 11.75 11.03
C GLY A 278 -21.74 10.43 11.15
N GLU A 279 -22.27 9.94 10.05
CA GLU A 279 -23.00 8.67 10.00
C GLU A 279 -22.09 7.42 9.91
N LYS A 280 -20.78 7.62 9.72
CA LYS A 280 -19.82 6.52 9.54
C LYS A 280 -19.32 6.02 10.88
N GLU A 281 -19.64 4.76 11.20
CA GLU A 281 -19.04 4.02 12.31
C GLU A 281 -17.72 3.38 11.87
N PHE A 282 -16.70 3.47 12.71
CA PHE A 282 -15.39 2.85 12.49
C PHE A 282 -15.16 1.71 13.48
N ARG A 283 -14.50 0.66 13.02
CA ARG A 283 -14.15 -0.53 13.81
C ARG A 283 -12.71 -0.93 13.56
N ASN A 284 -12.13 -1.67 14.50
CA ASN A 284 -10.85 -2.33 14.25
C ASN A 284 -11.03 -3.48 13.24
N TRP A 285 -9.91 -3.94 12.66
CA TRP A 285 -9.94 -5.03 11.67
C TRP A 285 -10.40 -6.38 12.27
N TRP A 286 -10.33 -6.52 13.61
CA TRP A 286 -10.90 -7.66 14.35
C TRP A 286 -12.33 -7.43 14.83
N GLY A 287 -12.97 -6.35 14.48
CA GLY A 287 -14.35 -6.01 14.83
C GLY A 287 -14.47 -4.97 15.95
N SER A 288 -15.54 -5.11 16.75
CA SER A 288 -15.92 -4.17 17.82
C SER A 288 -15.53 -4.66 19.23
N ASP A 289 -14.59 -5.60 19.34
CA ASP A 289 -14.00 -5.99 20.63
C ASP A 289 -12.93 -4.97 21.04
N TYR A 290 -13.39 -3.82 21.57
CA TYR A 290 -12.55 -2.66 21.89
C TYR A 290 -11.67 -2.90 23.12
N LYS A 291 -10.48 -2.26 23.15
CA LYS A 291 -9.43 -2.57 24.12
C LYS A 291 -9.24 -1.54 25.23
N GLY A 292 -9.82 -0.33 25.11
CA GLY A 292 -9.57 0.77 26.02
C GLY A 292 -8.29 1.54 25.68
N TYR A 293 -7.54 1.98 26.68
CA TYR A 293 -6.33 2.79 26.47
C TYR A 293 -5.19 2.01 25.82
N HIS A 294 -4.73 2.47 24.66
CA HIS A 294 -3.59 1.93 23.92
C HIS A 294 -2.69 3.03 23.38
N THR A 295 -1.38 2.73 23.37
CA THR A 295 -0.33 3.66 22.96
C THR A 295 -0.24 3.76 21.43
N ILE A 296 0.43 4.79 20.91
CA ILE A 296 0.81 4.89 19.49
C ILE A 296 1.63 3.65 19.08
N ARG A 297 2.56 3.18 19.93
CA ARG A 297 3.32 1.94 19.68
C ARG A 297 2.38 0.74 19.43
N ASP A 298 1.40 0.54 20.30
CA ASP A 298 0.39 -0.51 20.12
C ASP A 298 -0.45 -0.30 18.85
N GLY A 299 -0.80 0.96 18.56
CA GLY A 299 -1.49 1.36 17.33
C GLY A 299 -0.77 0.94 16.05
N ILE A 300 0.58 1.03 16.04
CA ILE A 300 1.44 0.57 14.95
C ILE A 300 1.54 -0.95 14.95
N THR A 301 1.89 -1.56 16.09
CA THR A 301 2.15 -3.01 16.25
C THR A 301 0.95 -3.85 15.84
N TYR A 302 -0.23 -3.51 16.34
CA TYR A 302 -1.48 -4.25 16.07
C TYR A 302 -2.33 -3.64 14.96
N SER A 303 -1.82 -2.57 14.34
CA SER A 303 -2.55 -1.86 13.26
C SER A 303 -3.95 -1.41 13.68
N MET A 304 -4.09 -0.81 14.88
CA MET A 304 -5.36 -0.37 15.45
C MET A 304 -5.98 0.76 14.64
N ASN A 305 -7.23 0.58 14.19
CA ASN A 305 -7.92 1.61 13.40
C ASN A 305 -8.33 2.79 14.27
N ILE A 306 -8.93 2.51 15.43
CA ILE A 306 -9.48 3.57 16.29
C ILE A 306 -8.36 4.44 16.87
N VAL A 307 -7.24 3.84 17.27
CA VAL A 307 -6.06 4.59 17.74
C VAL A 307 -5.53 5.54 16.66
N ALA A 308 -5.42 5.07 15.40
CA ALA A 308 -4.97 5.91 14.29
C ALA A 308 -5.95 7.04 13.95
N LEU A 309 -7.26 6.75 13.97
CA LEU A 309 -8.32 7.74 13.73
C LEU A 309 -8.34 8.83 14.81
N ARG A 310 -8.28 8.43 16.09
CA ARG A 310 -8.21 9.41 17.20
C ARG A 310 -6.93 10.19 17.16
N CYS A 311 -5.79 9.56 16.86
CA CYS A 311 -4.53 10.28 16.68
C CYS A 311 -4.66 11.37 15.61
N MET A 312 -5.27 11.06 14.47
CA MET A 312 -5.51 12.05 13.40
C MET A 312 -6.53 13.11 13.83
N ALA A 313 -7.63 12.72 14.48
CA ALA A 313 -8.70 13.65 14.84
C ALA A 313 -8.32 14.60 15.99
N ASP A 314 -7.68 14.05 17.04
CA ASP A 314 -7.48 14.75 18.32
C ASP A 314 -6.10 15.46 18.37
N THR A 315 -5.13 15.00 17.55
CA THR A 315 -3.73 15.47 17.66
C THR A 315 -3.21 16.05 16.33
N VAL A 316 -3.43 15.40 15.19
CA VAL A 316 -2.75 15.74 13.93
C VAL A 316 -3.56 16.68 13.05
N THR A 317 -4.75 16.36 12.70
CA THR A 317 -5.65 16.86 11.67
C THR A 317 -5.44 16.17 10.30
N PRO A 318 -6.52 15.95 9.52
CA PRO A 318 -6.39 15.38 8.18
C PRO A 318 -5.50 16.19 7.22
N GLN A 319 -5.53 17.51 7.33
CA GLN A 319 -4.70 18.40 6.51
C GLN A 319 -3.20 18.15 6.76
N LEU A 320 -2.78 18.17 8.02
CA LEU A 320 -1.38 17.94 8.38
C LEU A 320 -0.94 16.52 7.99
N GLY A 321 -1.86 15.54 8.08
CA GLY A 321 -1.60 14.16 7.64
C GLY A 321 -1.30 14.07 6.14
N VAL A 322 -2.04 14.82 5.31
CA VAL A 322 -1.79 14.94 3.86
C VAL A 322 -0.46 15.64 3.60
N GLU A 323 -0.19 16.77 4.26
CA GLU A 323 1.09 17.50 4.13
C GLU A 323 2.32 16.62 4.44
N TYR A 324 2.24 15.77 5.46
CA TYR A 324 3.32 14.82 5.78
C TYR A 324 3.48 13.72 4.74
N ALA A 325 2.39 13.22 4.18
CA ALA A 325 2.46 12.25 3.09
C ALA A 325 3.12 12.87 1.83
N GLU A 326 2.77 14.12 1.48
CA GLU A 326 3.43 14.87 0.40
C GLU A 326 4.92 15.14 0.68
N ARG A 327 5.26 15.49 1.93
CA ARG A 327 6.67 15.64 2.35
C ARG A 327 7.46 14.35 2.20
N LEU A 328 6.82 13.20 2.38
CA LEU A 328 7.41 11.87 2.19
C LEU A 328 7.36 11.38 0.74
N GLY A 329 6.88 12.20 -0.20
CA GLY A 329 6.96 11.96 -1.63
C GLY A 329 5.73 11.32 -2.28
N ILE A 330 4.58 11.31 -1.60
CA ILE A 330 3.32 10.90 -2.22
C ILE A 330 2.78 12.07 -3.05
N THR A 331 2.63 11.88 -4.36
CA THR A 331 2.24 12.95 -5.30
C THR A 331 0.81 12.83 -5.80
N SER A 332 0.16 11.69 -5.55
CA SER A 332 -1.17 11.37 -6.07
C SER A 332 -2.34 11.95 -5.27
N LEU A 333 -2.05 12.60 -4.12
CA LEU A 333 -3.06 13.13 -3.21
C LEU A 333 -3.80 14.32 -3.82
N VAL A 334 -5.06 14.47 -3.41
CA VAL A 334 -5.94 15.56 -3.84
C VAL A 334 -6.63 16.19 -2.60
N SER A 335 -7.25 17.36 -2.76
CA SER A 335 -7.90 18.07 -1.65
C SER A 335 -9.00 17.25 -0.95
N GLN A 336 -9.66 16.34 -1.68
CA GLN A 336 -10.66 15.42 -1.15
C GLN A 336 -10.08 14.39 -0.15
N ASP A 337 -8.76 14.21 -0.12
CA ASP A 337 -8.09 13.30 0.81
C ASP A 337 -7.92 13.91 2.21
N GLN A 338 -8.23 15.19 2.41
CA GLN A 338 -8.19 15.84 3.72
C GLN A 338 -9.36 15.40 4.62
N THR A 339 -9.47 14.11 4.88
CA THR A 339 -10.53 13.48 5.69
C THR A 339 -9.95 12.49 6.69
N LEU A 340 -10.74 12.11 7.70
CA LEU A 340 -10.34 11.08 8.66
C LEU A 340 -10.10 9.70 8.01
N SER A 341 -10.69 9.43 6.85
CA SER A 341 -10.46 8.17 6.12
C SER A 341 -9.00 8.01 5.69
N THR A 342 -8.29 9.12 5.48
CA THR A 342 -6.85 9.15 5.13
C THR A 342 -5.99 8.52 6.21
N ALA A 343 -6.39 8.62 7.49
CA ALA A 343 -5.71 7.90 8.56
C ALA A 343 -5.63 6.38 8.34
N LEU A 344 -6.58 5.82 7.62
CA LEU A 344 -6.66 4.39 7.31
C LEU A 344 -6.25 4.04 5.87
N GLY A 345 -5.77 5.02 5.11
CA GLY A 345 -5.39 4.87 3.71
C GLY A 345 -6.57 4.79 2.75
N GLY A 346 -7.72 5.36 3.13
CA GLY A 346 -8.85 5.58 2.22
C GLY A 346 -8.65 6.85 1.43
N LEU A 347 -8.02 6.75 0.26
CA LEU A 347 -7.64 7.87 -0.60
C LEU A 347 -8.51 7.91 -1.86
N THR A 348 -8.61 9.08 -2.48
CA THR A 348 -9.40 9.27 -3.71
C THR A 348 -8.80 8.48 -4.88
N LYS A 349 -7.50 8.62 -5.11
CA LYS A 349 -6.80 7.93 -6.20
C LYS A 349 -6.01 6.72 -5.73
N GLY A 350 -5.50 6.73 -4.50
CA GLY A 350 -4.50 5.77 -4.01
C GLY A 350 -3.07 6.23 -4.26
N VAL A 351 -2.11 5.32 -4.13
CA VAL A 351 -0.67 5.58 -4.28
C VAL A 351 -0.02 4.51 -5.15
N SER A 352 1.11 4.83 -5.79
CA SER A 352 1.94 3.83 -6.45
C SER A 352 2.80 3.06 -5.44
N ASN A 353 3.24 1.86 -5.80
CA ASN A 353 4.13 1.08 -4.95
C ASN A 353 5.48 1.80 -4.77
N LEU A 354 5.99 2.43 -5.83
CA LEU A 354 7.24 3.19 -5.77
C LEU A 354 7.17 4.33 -4.76
N GLU A 355 6.11 5.17 -4.83
CA GLU A 355 5.93 6.28 -3.90
C GLU A 355 5.79 5.82 -2.45
N LEU A 356 4.97 4.78 -2.20
CA LEU A 356 4.77 4.25 -0.86
C LEU A 356 6.06 3.64 -0.30
N THR A 357 6.79 2.86 -1.11
CA THR A 357 8.08 2.28 -0.71
C THR A 357 9.09 3.37 -0.37
N ASN A 358 9.15 4.42 -1.20
CA ASN A 358 10.07 5.52 -0.97
C ASN A 358 9.74 6.37 0.26
N ALA A 359 8.46 6.51 0.60
CA ALA A 359 8.06 7.15 1.85
C ALA A 359 8.58 6.39 3.08
N PHE A 360 8.58 5.04 3.04
CA PHE A 360 9.18 4.22 4.09
C PHE A 360 10.72 4.22 4.02
N ALA A 361 11.31 4.35 2.83
CA ALA A 361 12.76 4.53 2.69
C ALA A 361 13.25 5.80 3.38
N ALA A 362 12.48 6.87 3.33
CA ALA A 362 12.79 8.10 4.08
C ALA A 362 12.79 7.86 5.60
N ILE A 363 11.87 7.05 6.14
CA ILE A 363 11.87 6.65 7.56
C ILE A 363 13.12 5.82 7.86
N ALA A 364 13.42 4.81 7.03
CA ALA A 364 14.59 3.95 7.18
C ALA A 364 15.91 4.73 7.11
N ASN A 365 15.93 5.85 6.41
CA ASN A 365 17.08 6.74 6.20
C ASN A 365 17.10 7.94 7.19
N GLY A 366 16.73 7.71 8.44
CA GLY A 366 16.79 8.74 9.48
C GLY A 366 15.92 9.97 9.20
N GLY A 367 14.83 9.81 8.46
CA GLY A 367 13.91 10.89 8.09
C GLY A 367 14.30 11.66 6.82
N THR A 368 15.38 11.30 6.18
CA THR A 368 15.84 11.92 4.93
C THR A 368 15.13 11.28 3.73
N TYR A 369 14.28 12.05 3.08
CA TYR A 369 13.71 11.69 1.78
C TYR A 369 14.73 11.90 0.68
N THR A 370 14.90 10.91 -0.19
CA THR A 370 15.64 10.99 -1.45
C THR A 370 14.70 10.62 -2.59
N LYS A 371 14.68 11.44 -3.66
CA LYS A 371 13.90 11.10 -4.87
C LYS A 371 14.40 9.78 -5.45
N PRO A 372 13.54 8.84 -5.84
CA PRO A 372 13.98 7.56 -6.41
C PRO A 372 14.82 7.75 -7.67
N ILE A 373 15.93 7.02 -7.76
CA ILE A 373 16.92 7.16 -8.83
C ILE A 373 16.99 5.87 -9.64
N PHE A 374 16.69 5.98 -10.94
CA PHE A 374 16.79 4.88 -11.91
C PHE A 374 18.04 4.97 -12.79
N PHE A 375 18.66 6.15 -12.89
CA PHE A 375 19.94 6.33 -13.55
C PHE A 375 20.77 7.37 -12.80
N THR A 376 22.08 7.19 -12.82
CA THR A 376 23.03 8.10 -12.15
C THR A 376 23.69 9.06 -13.14
N LYS A 377 23.87 8.63 -14.40
CA LYS A 377 24.59 9.42 -15.40
C LYS A 377 24.16 9.06 -16.82
N ILE A 378 24.14 10.06 -17.71
CA ILE A 378 23.92 9.88 -19.14
C ILE A 378 25.10 10.53 -19.88
N LEU A 379 25.77 9.73 -20.72
CA LEU A 379 26.83 10.22 -21.62
C LEU A 379 26.33 10.15 -23.06
N ASP A 380 26.87 11.05 -23.91
CA ASP A 380 26.72 10.96 -25.36
C ASP A 380 27.62 9.85 -25.95
N ARG A 381 27.51 9.62 -27.26
CA ARG A 381 28.34 8.65 -27.99
C ARG A 381 29.83 8.87 -27.88
N ASN A 382 30.29 10.10 -27.56
CA ASN A 382 31.69 10.49 -27.46
C ASN A 382 32.18 10.42 -25.99
N GLY A 383 31.35 10.01 -25.06
CA GLY A 383 31.64 9.94 -23.63
C GLY A 383 31.52 11.27 -22.88
N LYS A 384 30.95 12.31 -23.51
CA LYS A 384 30.67 13.58 -22.84
C LYS A 384 29.44 13.42 -21.95
N ILE A 385 29.54 13.86 -20.70
CA ILE A 385 28.41 13.88 -19.77
C ILE A 385 27.33 14.85 -20.27
N LEU A 386 26.11 14.33 -20.48
CA LEU A 386 24.93 15.12 -20.81
C LEU A 386 24.14 15.44 -19.53
N ILE A 387 23.97 14.44 -18.66
CA ILE A 387 23.29 14.57 -17.36
C ILE A 387 24.11 13.84 -16.32
N ASP A 388 24.37 14.48 -15.21
CA ASP A 388 24.86 13.88 -13.96
C ASP A 388 23.72 14.01 -12.96
N ASN A 389 23.10 12.87 -12.62
CA ASN A 389 21.87 12.85 -11.84
C ASN A 389 22.20 12.67 -10.36
N GLU A 390 22.50 13.78 -9.69
CA GLU A 390 22.76 13.79 -8.26
C GLU A 390 21.46 13.58 -7.45
N PRO A 391 21.52 12.90 -6.30
CA PRO A 391 20.35 12.67 -5.46
C PRO A 391 19.72 13.98 -4.95
N GLU A 392 18.45 14.20 -5.27
CA GLU A 392 17.66 15.26 -4.66
C GLU A 392 17.18 14.80 -3.28
N THR A 393 17.71 15.41 -2.21
CA THR A 393 17.41 15.04 -0.83
C THR A 393 16.79 16.18 -0.04
N ARG A 394 15.94 15.84 0.93
CA ARG A 394 15.43 16.76 1.94
C ARG A 394 15.15 16.05 3.25
N GLN A 395 15.29 16.76 4.37
CA GLN A 395 14.83 16.24 5.66
C GLN A 395 13.31 16.30 5.71
N ALA A 396 12.65 15.16 5.65
CA ALA A 396 11.20 15.03 5.70
C ALA A 396 10.68 14.84 7.13
N LEU A 397 11.43 14.13 7.99
CA LEU A 397 11.15 13.89 9.41
C LEU A 397 12.42 14.15 10.22
N LYS A 398 12.26 14.39 11.51
CA LYS A 398 13.39 14.38 12.46
C LYS A 398 13.98 12.97 12.55
N ASP A 399 15.27 12.85 12.82
CA ASP A 399 15.94 11.56 13.02
C ASP A 399 15.34 10.78 14.20
N SER A 400 15.00 11.50 15.29
CA SER A 400 14.28 10.92 16.44
C SER A 400 12.92 10.33 16.03
N THR A 401 12.14 11.04 15.22
CA THR A 401 10.84 10.56 14.73
C THR A 401 11.01 9.32 13.88
N ALA A 402 11.97 9.32 12.96
CA ALA A 402 12.29 8.19 12.10
C ALA A 402 12.68 6.95 12.92
N TYR A 403 13.52 7.12 13.95
CA TYR A 403 13.89 6.03 14.84
C TYR A 403 12.72 5.51 15.68
N LEU A 404 11.89 6.40 16.23
CA LEU A 404 10.70 6.00 17.01
C LEU A 404 9.74 5.16 16.15
N LEU A 405 9.49 5.59 14.92
CA LEU A 405 8.67 4.81 13.97
C LEU A 405 9.32 3.46 13.64
N THR A 406 10.64 3.44 13.40
CA THR A 406 11.39 2.21 13.13
C THR A 406 11.26 1.23 14.31
N SER A 407 11.48 1.71 15.55
CA SER A 407 11.34 0.91 16.76
C SER A 407 9.95 0.29 16.92
N ALA A 408 8.89 1.08 16.71
CA ALA A 408 7.53 0.56 16.78
C ALA A 408 7.20 -0.42 15.64
N MET A 409 7.77 -0.20 14.45
CA MET A 409 7.60 -1.12 13.31
C MET A 409 8.42 -2.40 13.44
N GLN A 410 9.48 -2.45 14.25
CA GLN A 410 10.14 -3.70 14.62
C GLN A 410 9.20 -4.61 15.41
N ASP A 411 8.36 -4.06 16.31
CA ASP A 411 7.37 -4.82 17.07
C ASP A 411 6.31 -5.46 16.16
N VAL A 412 6.02 -4.88 15.01
CA VAL A 412 5.13 -5.47 13.99
C VAL A 412 5.69 -6.80 13.47
N MET A 413 7.01 -6.92 13.39
CA MET A 413 7.71 -8.12 12.87
C MET A 413 7.86 -9.22 13.91
N GLN A 414 7.67 -8.91 15.20
CA GLN A 414 7.80 -9.85 16.30
C GLN A 414 6.48 -10.55 16.59
N SER A 415 6.54 -11.75 17.24
CA SER A 415 5.34 -12.50 17.61
C SER A 415 4.72 -11.96 18.90
N ASN A 416 4.14 -10.76 18.82
CA ASN A 416 3.40 -10.14 19.90
C ASN A 416 1.93 -10.53 19.85
N THR A 417 1.30 -10.69 21.00
CA THR A 417 -0.13 -11.02 21.09
C THR A 417 -0.81 -10.15 22.14
N MET A 418 -1.86 -9.46 21.73
CA MET A 418 -2.79 -8.75 22.61
C MET A 418 -4.06 -9.58 22.73
N TYR A 419 -4.41 -10.01 23.95
CA TYR A 419 -5.60 -10.83 24.15
C TYR A 419 -6.87 -9.99 24.10
N THR A 420 -7.91 -10.55 23.49
CA THR A 420 -9.23 -9.95 23.39
C THR A 420 -10.10 -10.34 24.57
N ARG A 421 -11.20 -9.60 24.77
CA ARG A 421 -12.25 -9.90 25.77
C ARG A 421 -12.82 -11.32 25.60
N SER A 422 -12.95 -11.79 24.37
CA SER A 422 -13.40 -13.14 24.04
C SER A 422 -12.34 -14.22 24.27
N GLY A 423 -11.12 -13.86 24.69
CA GLY A 423 -9.97 -14.76 24.82
C GLY A 423 -9.20 -15.01 23.53
N SER A 424 -9.66 -14.50 22.39
CA SER A 424 -8.91 -14.55 21.13
C SER A 424 -7.73 -13.58 21.17
N GLY A 425 -6.57 -13.98 20.65
CA GLY A 425 -5.40 -13.08 20.57
C GLY A 425 -5.39 -12.28 19.27
N VAL A 426 -5.23 -10.96 19.37
CA VAL A 426 -4.84 -10.12 18.23
C VAL A 426 -3.32 -10.15 18.12
N LYS A 427 -2.82 -10.66 17.00
CA LYS A 427 -1.38 -10.78 16.75
C LYS A 427 -0.85 -9.57 16.00
N SER A 428 0.44 -9.28 16.17
CA SER A 428 1.18 -8.36 15.31
C SER A 428 1.08 -8.80 13.84
N THR A 429 1.06 -7.84 12.91
CA THR A 429 0.56 -8.10 11.55
C THR A 429 1.65 -8.43 10.52
N GLY A 430 2.94 -8.35 10.90
CA GLY A 430 4.09 -8.51 10.01
C GLY A 430 4.91 -9.78 10.19
N THR A 431 4.58 -10.66 11.14
CA THR A 431 5.40 -11.83 11.51
C THR A 431 5.70 -12.77 10.33
N THR A 432 4.82 -12.88 9.37
CA THR A 432 5.03 -13.71 8.17
C THR A 432 6.05 -13.13 7.19
N ALA A 433 6.37 -11.84 7.32
CA ALA A 433 7.38 -11.16 6.53
C ALA A 433 8.75 -11.08 7.25
N ALA A 434 8.85 -11.52 8.50
CA ALA A 434 10.11 -11.47 9.26
C ALA A 434 11.22 -12.27 8.57
N ILE A 435 12.39 -11.65 8.46
CA ILE A 435 13.58 -12.23 7.84
C ILE A 435 14.40 -12.92 8.92
N PRO A 436 14.85 -14.17 8.73
CA PRO A 436 15.73 -14.82 9.67
C PRO A 436 17.07 -14.07 9.79
N ASN A 437 17.54 -13.88 11.02
CA ASN A 437 18.86 -13.32 11.33
C ASN A 437 19.13 -11.91 10.77
N MET A 438 18.09 -11.13 10.51
CA MET A 438 18.22 -9.75 10.04
C MET A 438 17.19 -8.87 10.74
N SER A 439 17.64 -7.78 11.32
CA SER A 439 16.78 -6.75 11.88
C SER A 439 15.88 -6.17 10.78
N CYS A 440 14.58 -6.18 11.02
CA CYS A 440 13.62 -5.65 10.07
C CYS A 440 12.48 -4.93 10.79
N ALA A 441 11.98 -3.91 10.13
CA ALA A 441 10.83 -3.13 10.54
C ALA A 441 9.86 -3.03 9.36
N GLY A 442 8.55 -2.95 9.62
CA GLY A 442 7.61 -2.89 8.51
C GLY A 442 6.17 -2.71 8.93
N LYS A 443 5.32 -2.54 7.93
CA LYS A 443 3.88 -2.31 8.11
C LYS A 443 3.07 -3.01 7.04
N SER A 444 2.04 -3.73 7.45
CA SER A 444 1.06 -4.32 6.54
C SER A 444 -0.06 -3.35 6.22
N GLY A 445 -0.61 -3.45 5.01
CA GLY A 445 -1.82 -2.79 4.57
C GLY A 445 -2.81 -3.81 4.03
N THR A 446 -4.09 -3.58 4.29
CA THR A 446 -5.19 -4.34 3.70
C THR A 446 -6.37 -3.39 3.58
N THR A 447 -6.99 -3.34 2.41
CA THR A 447 -8.16 -2.51 2.17
C THR A 447 -9.45 -3.25 2.52
N THR A 448 -10.54 -2.52 2.60
CA THR A 448 -11.88 -3.07 2.80
C THR A 448 -12.15 -4.18 1.78
N SER A 449 -12.73 -5.27 2.20
CA SER A 449 -13.00 -6.47 1.39
C SER A 449 -11.77 -7.15 0.80
N ASN A 450 -10.56 -6.81 1.27
CA ASN A 450 -9.29 -7.41 0.81
C ASN A 450 -9.04 -7.23 -0.71
N VAL A 451 -9.37 -6.09 -1.27
CA VAL A 451 -9.11 -5.78 -2.68
C VAL A 451 -7.62 -5.58 -2.92
N ASP A 452 -6.97 -4.86 -2.01
CA ASP A 452 -5.53 -4.60 -2.05
C ASP A 452 -4.87 -5.11 -0.77
N VAL A 453 -3.74 -5.77 -0.92
CA VAL A 453 -2.87 -6.16 0.18
C VAL A 453 -1.47 -5.62 -0.02
N TRP A 454 -0.89 -5.10 1.06
CA TRP A 454 0.39 -4.42 1.05
C TRP A 454 1.30 -4.89 2.17
N PHE A 455 2.56 -4.89 1.90
CA PHE A 455 3.59 -4.90 2.92
C PHE A 455 4.74 -4.00 2.50
N VAL A 456 5.09 -3.04 3.34
CA VAL A 456 6.29 -2.23 3.16
C VAL A 456 7.15 -2.40 4.39
N GLY A 457 8.40 -2.78 4.19
CA GLY A 457 9.33 -3.01 5.27
C GLY A 457 10.76 -2.73 4.83
N PHE A 458 11.64 -2.62 5.82
CA PHE A 458 13.04 -2.31 5.59
C PHE A 458 13.95 -3.00 6.60
N THR A 459 15.20 -3.10 6.21
CA THR A 459 16.33 -3.55 7.00
C THR A 459 17.32 -2.39 7.13
N PRO A 460 18.43 -2.52 7.82
CA PRO A 460 19.49 -1.49 7.80
C PRO A 460 20.06 -1.19 6.40
N TYR A 461 19.78 -2.02 5.39
CA TYR A 461 20.32 -1.90 4.03
C TYR A 461 19.32 -1.43 2.99
N TYR A 462 18.14 -2.05 2.97
CA TYR A 462 17.16 -1.89 1.89
C TYR A 462 15.75 -1.71 2.41
N THR A 463 14.99 -0.90 1.69
CA THR A 463 13.55 -0.76 1.85
C THR A 463 12.85 -1.41 0.67
N ALA A 464 11.86 -2.26 0.96
CA ALA A 464 11.09 -2.93 -0.09
C ALA A 464 9.60 -2.85 0.16
N GLY A 465 8.84 -2.58 -0.91
CA GLY A 465 7.39 -2.57 -0.93
C GLY A 465 6.83 -3.62 -1.87
N ILE A 466 5.77 -4.28 -1.44
CA ILE A 466 5.00 -5.22 -2.24
C ILE A 466 3.52 -4.89 -2.18
N TRP A 467 2.89 -4.87 -3.34
CA TRP A 467 1.45 -4.84 -3.52
C TRP A 467 0.95 -6.16 -4.08
N GLY A 468 -0.26 -6.54 -3.70
CA GLY A 468 -0.98 -7.66 -4.30
C GLY A 468 -2.47 -7.35 -4.40
N GLY A 469 -3.09 -7.85 -5.46
CA GLY A 469 -4.50 -7.63 -5.75
C GLY A 469 -4.90 -8.17 -7.11
N CYS A 470 -6.15 -7.96 -7.51
CA CYS A 470 -6.59 -8.22 -8.88
C CYS A 470 -6.75 -6.91 -9.65
N ASP A 471 -6.40 -6.91 -10.94
CA ASP A 471 -6.51 -5.71 -11.78
C ASP A 471 -7.95 -5.19 -11.88
N ASN A 472 -8.91 -6.09 -11.91
CA ASN A 472 -10.34 -5.78 -11.95
C ASN A 472 -10.96 -5.47 -10.57
N ASN A 473 -10.15 -5.18 -9.55
CA ASN A 473 -10.58 -4.86 -8.17
C ASN A 473 -11.42 -5.97 -7.50
N GLN A 474 -11.31 -7.23 -7.94
CA GLN A 474 -11.97 -8.33 -7.25
C GLN A 474 -11.31 -8.60 -5.90
N PRO A 475 -12.10 -8.85 -4.87
CA PRO A 475 -11.57 -9.17 -3.55
C PRO A 475 -10.69 -10.43 -3.59
N LEU A 476 -9.55 -10.37 -2.95
CA LEU A 476 -8.78 -11.53 -2.59
C LEU A 476 -9.58 -12.28 -1.53
N LYS A 477 -10.22 -13.40 -1.89
CA LYS A 477 -11.05 -14.15 -0.97
C LYS A 477 -10.17 -14.77 0.12
N GLY A 478 -10.12 -14.08 1.26
CA GLY A 478 -9.43 -14.58 2.44
C GLY A 478 -10.04 -15.88 2.93
N GLY A 479 -9.19 -16.77 3.46
CA GLY A 479 -9.61 -18.04 4.06
C GLY A 479 -9.76 -19.20 3.08
N THR A 480 -9.88 -18.97 1.81
CA THR A 480 -9.54 -19.98 0.83
C THR A 480 -8.09 -19.72 0.47
N VAL A 481 -7.23 -20.52 1.06
CA VAL A 481 -5.85 -20.74 0.62
C VAL A 481 -5.82 -20.79 -0.90
N SER A 482 -6.88 -21.33 -1.47
CA SER A 482 -7.15 -21.42 -2.91
C SER A 482 -7.14 -20.10 -3.70
N ASN A 483 -7.19 -18.92 -3.08
CA ASN A 483 -7.19 -17.64 -3.81
C ASN A 483 -6.02 -16.72 -3.41
N GLY A 484 -4.89 -17.28 -2.96
CA GLY A 484 -3.72 -16.52 -2.56
C GLY A 484 -3.83 -15.91 -1.17
N GLY A 485 -5.03 -15.91 -0.59
CA GLY A 485 -5.29 -15.32 0.71
C GLY A 485 -4.79 -13.89 0.80
N THR A 486 -4.82 -13.35 2.00
CA THR A 486 -4.33 -11.98 2.28
C THR A 486 -2.88 -11.96 2.80
N SER A 487 -2.09 -12.99 2.51
CA SER A 487 -0.72 -13.12 3.07
C SER A 487 0.35 -13.57 2.08
N TYR A 488 0.01 -13.97 0.85
CA TYR A 488 0.98 -14.41 -0.16
C TYR A 488 2.04 -13.33 -0.45
N HIS A 489 1.66 -12.06 -0.50
CA HIS A 489 2.56 -10.93 -0.70
C HIS A 489 3.64 -10.86 0.38
N LYS A 490 3.32 -11.09 1.67
CA LYS A 490 4.30 -11.10 2.76
C LYS A 490 5.28 -12.27 2.64
N ARG A 491 4.80 -13.42 2.13
CA ARG A 491 5.66 -14.59 1.84
C ARG A 491 6.66 -14.27 0.72
N ILE A 492 6.19 -13.66 -0.38
CA ILE A 492 7.05 -13.22 -1.50
C ILE A 492 8.08 -12.20 -1.00
N TRP A 493 7.64 -11.18 -0.27
CA TRP A 493 8.52 -10.18 0.32
C TRP A 493 9.62 -10.81 1.19
N ARG A 494 9.24 -11.71 2.08
CA ARG A 494 10.19 -12.44 2.94
C ARG A 494 11.17 -13.26 2.12
N ASN A 495 10.70 -14.00 1.13
CA ASN A 495 11.56 -14.85 0.30
C ASN A 495 12.60 -14.01 -0.44
N ILE A 496 12.18 -12.92 -1.10
CA ILE A 496 13.08 -11.98 -1.78
C ILE A 496 14.09 -11.41 -0.81
N MET A 497 13.62 -10.81 0.28
CA MET A 497 14.49 -10.13 1.23
C MET A 497 15.44 -11.10 1.95
N THR A 498 15.03 -12.34 2.21
CA THR A 498 15.92 -13.37 2.78
C THR A 498 17.08 -13.67 1.82
N ARG A 499 16.79 -13.87 0.53
CA ARG A 499 17.81 -14.14 -0.49
C ARG A 499 18.74 -12.94 -0.71
N VAL A 500 18.19 -11.74 -0.75
CA VAL A 500 18.94 -10.48 -0.91
C VAL A 500 19.92 -10.26 0.25
N HIS A 501 19.59 -10.73 1.45
CA HIS A 501 20.42 -10.54 2.65
C HIS A 501 21.29 -11.74 3.02
N GLU A 502 21.31 -12.80 2.20
CA GLU A 502 22.01 -14.06 2.54
C GLU A 502 23.50 -13.87 2.88
N SER A 503 24.15 -12.93 2.21
CA SER A 503 25.58 -12.62 2.43
C SER A 503 25.83 -11.41 3.36
N LEU A 504 24.77 -10.77 3.88
CA LEU A 504 24.89 -9.57 4.69
C LEU A 504 24.79 -9.90 6.18
N SER A 505 25.64 -9.26 6.99
CA SER A 505 25.54 -9.31 8.44
C SER A 505 24.49 -8.33 8.97
N ASP A 506 23.85 -8.65 10.09
CA ASP A 506 22.91 -7.74 10.73
C ASP A 506 23.63 -6.73 11.63
N PRO A 507 23.68 -5.43 11.27
CA PRO A 507 24.24 -4.38 12.12
C PRO A 507 23.23 -3.87 13.15
N GLY A 508 21.95 -4.27 13.07
CA GLY A 508 20.85 -3.65 13.79
C GLY A 508 20.54 -2.23 13.32
N PHE A 509 19.47 -1.65 13.85
CA PHE A 509 19.14 -0.24 13.60
C PHE A 509 19.88 0.65 14.59
N THR A 510 20.59 1.66 14.10
CA THR A 510 21.35 2.60 14.94
C THR A 510 20.39 3.51 15.71
N VAL A 511 20.60 3.56 17.03
CA VAL A 511 19.89 4.50 17.91
C VAL A 511 20.57 5.87 17.79
N PRO A 512 19.88 6.92 17.31
CA PRO A 512 20.50 8.24 17.22
C PRO A 512 20.67 8.90 18.61
N ASP A 513 21.62 9.82 18.69
CA ASP A 513 21.88 10.58 19.93
C ASP A 513 20.68 11.42 20.40
N SER A 514 19.70 11.67 19.54
CA SER A 514 18.46 12.38 19.84
C SER A 514 17.45 11.56 20.64
N ILE A 515 17.74 10.28 20.97
CA ILE A 515 16.85 9.38 21.70
C ILE A 515 17.30 9.19 23.13
N GLU A 516 16.31 9.08 24.01
CA GLU A 516 16.45 8.64 25.41
C GLU A 516 15.34 7.64 25.78
N THR A 517 15.46 6.99 26.93
CA THR A 517 14.48 6.01 27.41
C THR A 517 13.98 6.34 28.80
N ALA A 518 12.73 6.00 29.08
CA ALA A 518 12.14 6.13 30.42
C ALA A 518 11.11 5.01 30.67
N GLU A 519 10.90 4.69 31.94
CA GLU A 519 9.78 3.83 32.34
C GLU A 519 8.48 4.64 32.37
N VAL A 520 7.45 4.08 31.75
CA VAL A 520 6.11 4.68 31.67
C VAL A 520 5.02 3.64 31.93
N CYS A 521 3.83 4.14 32.22
CA CYS A 521 2.63 3.32 32.33
C CYS A 521 2.00 3.15 30.94
N ARG A 522 1.84 1.93 30.47
CA ARG A 522 1.23 1.59 29.16
C ARG A 522 -0.19 2.14 29.01
N LYS A 523 -0.92 2.34 30.11
CA LYS A 523 -2.32 2.76 30.06
C LYS A 523 -2.52 4.28 30.05
N SER A 524 -1.60 5.04 30.64
CA SER A 524 -1.67 6.51 30.64
C SER A 524 -0.62 7.17 29.75
N GLY A 525 0.42 6.44 29.36
CA GLY A 525 1.58 7.00 28.67
C GLY A 525 2.47 7.89 29.55
N LYS A 526 2.14 8.07 30.84
CA LYS A 526 2.79 8.93 31.80
C LYS A 526 3.73 8.14 32.72
N LEU A 527 4.48 8.82 33.58
CA LEU A 527 5.35 8.18 34.58
C LEU A 527 4.56 7.24 35.48
N PRO A 528 5.08 6.05 35.85
CA PRO A 528 4.32 5.08 36.62
C PRO A 528 4.20 5.50 38.08
N VAL A 529 3.05 5.27 38.69
CA VAL A 529 2.87 5.39 40.14
C VAL A 529 3.34 4.07 40.77
N SER A 530 4.31 4.21 41.67
CA SER A 530 4.95 3.06 42.36
C SER A 530 3.92 2.18 43.07
N GLY A 531 4.01 0.88 42.83
CA GLY A 531 3.12 -0.11 43.43
C GLY A 531 1.68 -0.06 42.93
N VAL A 532 1.28 0.91 42.09
CA VAL A 532 -0.06 1.00 41.50
C VAL A 532 -0.03 0.47 40.07
N CYS A 533 0.75 1.06 39.16
CA CYS A 533 0.83 0.65 37.75
C CYS A 533 1.42 -0.77 37.59
N SER A 534 2.34 -1.16 38.46
CA SER A 534 2.89 -2.53 38.50
C SER A 534 1.90 -3.59 39.01
N SER A 535 0.78 -3.15 39.61
CA SER A 535 -0.28 -4.01 40.14
C SER A 535 -1.57 -3.96 39.28
N ASP A 536 -1.47 -3.64 37.98
CA ASP A 536 -2.61 -3.77 37.06
C ASP A 536 -3.13 -5.22 37.09
N PRO A 537 -4.45 -5.45 37.11
CA PRO A 537 -5.03 -6.79 37.23
C PRO A 537 -4.62 -7.79 36.10
N ARG A 538 -4.06 -7.28 35.01
CA ARG A 538 -3.59 -8.07 33.84
C ARG A 538 -2.09 -8.34 33.86
N GLY A 539 -1.39 -7.84 34.86
CA GLY A 539 0.07 -7.85 34.97
C GLY A 539 0.63 -6.45 34.96
N THR A 540 1.94 -6.28 35.12
CA THR A 540 2.55 -4.95 35.16
C THR A 540 2.23 -4.12 33.92
N ALA A 541 1.74 -2.90 34.14
CA ALA A 541 1.57 -1.90 33.09
C ALA A 541 2.81 -1.02 32.87
N VAL A 542 3.87 -1.25 33.66
CA VAL A 542 5.14 -0.49 33.56
C VAL A 542 6.02 -1.14 32.51
N TYR A 543 6.57 -0.33 31.61
CA TYR A 543 7.52 -0.75 30.59
C TYR A 543 8.45 0.41 30.21
N THR A 544 9.60 0.08 29.63
CA THR A 544 10.55 1.07 29.10
C THR A 544 10.16 1.46 27.69
N GLU A 545 10.10 2.78 27.43
CA GLU A 545 9.80 3.33 26.11
C GLU A 545 10.91 4.26 25.63
N TYR A 546 11.03 4.42 24.31
CA TYR A 546 11.92 5.36 23.63
C TYR A 546 11.25 6.70 23.45
N PHE A 547 12.02 7.78 23.66
CA PHE A 547 11.58 9.17 23.54
C PHE A 547 12.59 9.99 22.73
N ALA A 548 12.11 10.97 21.99
CA ALA A 548 12.99 12.05 21.58
C ALA A 548 13.47 12.80 22.83
N LYS A 549 14.74 13.20 22.90
CA LYS A 549 15.28 13.89 24.06
C LYS A 549 14.44 15.10 24.46
N GLY A 550 14.11 15.19 25.73
CA GLY A 550 13.30 16.25 26.32
C GLY A 550 11.79 16.06 26.14
N THR A 551 11.31 14.91 25.65
CA THR A 551 9.87 14.62 25.51
C THR A 551 9.37 13.55 26.48
N VAL A 552 10.20 13.10 27.42
CA VAL A 552 9.78 12.18 28.49
C VAL A 552 8.66 12.86 29.31
N PRO A 553 7.52 12.19 29.55
CA PRO A 553 6.43 12.75 30.36
C PRO A 553 6.89 13.14 31.76
N THR A 554 6.41 14.25 32.25
CA THR A 554 6.67 14.71 33.63
C THR A 554 5.52 14.41 34.59
N GLU A 555 4.34 14.14 34.05
CA GLU A 555 3.15 13.79 34.83
C GLU A 555 3.15 12.32 35.21
N THR A 556 2.53 12.00 36.35
CA THR A 556 2.34 10.62 36.80
C THR A 556 1.01 10.04 36.32
N CYS A 557 0.94 8.73 36.28
CA CYS A 557 -0.24 7.98 35.81
C CYS A 557 -1.51 8.37 36.59
N ASP A 558 -2.55 8.71 35.84
CA ASP A 558 -3.90 9.04 36.29
C ASP A 558 -4.96 8.04 35.85
N HIS A 559 -4.57 7.00 35.10
CA HIS A 559 -5.45 5.94 34.59
C HIS A 559 -5.52 4.72 35.52
N HIS A 560 -4.68 4.66 36.55
CA HIS A 560 -4.75 3.65 37.59
C HIS A 560 -4.99 4.32 38.95
N THR A 561 -5.84 3.72 39.76
CA THR A 561 -6.04 4.12 41.15
C THR A 561 -6.12 2.91 42.06
N ARG A 562 -5.74 3.11 43.33
CA ARG A 562 -5.83 2.05 44.33
C ARG A 562 -7.08 2.29 45.17
N VAL A 563 -7.91 1.25 45.27
CA VAL A 563 -9.14 1.27 46.04
C VAL A 563 -9.17 0.16 47.06
N THR A 564 -9.89 0.35 48.18
CA THR A 564 -10.18 -0.72 49.11
C THR A 564 -11.49 -1.37 48.73
N ILE A 565 -11.45 -2.66 48.41
CA ILE A 565 -12.63 -3.45 48.06
C ILE A 565 -12.97 -4.46 49.16
N CYS A 566 -14.24 -4.82 49.26
CA CYS A 566 -14.73 -5.92 50.09
C CYS A 566 -14.49 -7.24 49.33
N SER A 567 -13.70 -8.15 49.90
CA SER A 567 -13.38 -9.44 49.27
C SER A 567 -14.61 -10.35 49.12
N ALA A 568 -15.64 -10.15 49.93
CA ALA A 568 -16.88 -10.93 49.86
C ALA A 568 -17.79 -10.52 48.69
N SER A 569 -17.84 -9.21 48.35
CA SER A 569 -18.70 -8.70 47.27
C SER A 569 -17.95 -8.31 46.01
N GLY A 570 -16.63 -8.06 46.09
CA GLY A 570 -15.86 -7.44 45.04
C GLY A 570 -16.12 -5.94 44.85
N GLY A 571 -17.04 -5.33 45.59
CA GLY A 571 -17.37 -3.91 45.53
C GLY A 571 -16.48 -3.05 46.44
N ILE A 572 -16.53 -1.70 46.27
CA ILE A 572 -15.81 -0.75 47.13
C ILE A 572 -16.25 -0.97 48.57
N SER A 573 -15.30 -1.07 49.50
CA SER A 573 -15.57 -1.24 50.92
C SER A 573 -16.31 -0.05 51.46
N THR A 574 -17.39 -0.29 52.20
CA THR A 574 -18.11 0.69 53.02
C THR A 574 -17.62 0.64 54.46
N ALA A 575 -18.07 1.58 55.30
CA ALA A 575 -17.80 1.60 56.73
C ALA A 575 -18.32 0.33 57.46
N PHE A 576 -19.22 -0.40 56.85
CA PHE A 576 -19.83 -1.64 57.38
C PHE A 576 -19.08 -2.90 56.99
N CYS A 577 -18.09 -2.84 56.10
CA CYS A 577 -17.33 -4.03 55.72
C CYS A 577 -16.37 -4.43 56.86
N PRO A 578 -16.31 -5.72 57.22
CA PRO A 578 -15.33 -6.23 58.18
C PRO A 578 -13.91 -5.94 57.73
N THR A 579 -13.02 -5.50 58.63
CA THR A 579 -11.65 -5.12 58.33
C THR A 579 -10.84 -6.25 57.71
N ASN A 580 -11.11 -7.53 58.12
CA ASN A 580 -10.47 -8.71 57.58
C ASN A 580 -10.96 -9.09 56.16
N GLN A 581 -12.00 -8.44 55.66
CA GLN A 581 -12.52 -8.58 54.29
C GLN A 581 -12.16 -7.37 53.41
N GLN A 582 -11.45 -6.39 53.95
CA GLN A 582 -10.99 -5.25 53.17
C GLN A 582 -9.64 -5.53 52.55
N ILE A 583 -9.56 -5.51 51.22
CA ILE A 583 -8.34 -5.73 50.47
C ILE A 583 -8.06 -4.55 49.52
N SER A 584 -6.80 -4.18 49.40
CA SER A 584 -6.39 -3.13 48.44
C SER A 584 -6.29 -3.73 47.03
N LYS A 585 -6.89 -3.09 46.04
CA LYS A 585 -6.85 -3.49 44.64
C LYS A 585 -6.61 -2.30 43.73
N THR A 586 -5.79 -2.49 42.69
CA THR A 586 -5.66 -1.50 41.62
C THR A 586 -6.81 -1.65 40.63
N VAL A 587 -7.42 -0.55 40.23
CA VAL A 587 -8.48 -0.47 39.23
C VAL A 587 -8.16 0.59 38.18
N MET A 588 -8.86 0.50 37.03
CA MET A 588 -8.71 1.45 35.93
C MET A 588 -9.69 2.62 36.09
N VAL A 589 -9.22 3.81 35.75
CA VAL A 589 -10.07 4.97 35.50
C VAL A 589 -10.36 5.02 34.00
N VAL A 590 -11.62 4.82 33.61
CA VAL A 590 -12.07 4.80 32.23
C VAL A 590 -13.07 5.93 31.97
N PRO A 591 -13.22 6.44 30.73
CA PRO A 591 -14.23 7.44 30.40
C PRO A 591 -15.66 6.91 30.66
N GLU A 592 -16.56 7.75 31.15
CA GLU A 592 -17.96 7.38 31.41
C GLU A 592 -18.69 6.95 30.12
N ASP A 593 -18.39 7.60 29.01
CA ASP A 593 -18.94 7.36 27.67
C ASP A 593 -18.09 6.40 26.81
N GLY A 594 -17.03 5.82 27.38
CA GLY A 594 -16.06 4.97 26.66
C GLY A 594 -16.60 3.64 26.13
N GLY A 595 -17.79 3.26 26.55
CA GLY A 595 -18.42 2.01 26.15
C GLY A 595 -17.79 0.76 26.79
N GLU A 596 -18.20 -0.42 26.31
CA GLU A 596 -17.61 -1.67 26.76
C GLU A 596 -16.25 -1.95 26.10
N THR A 597 -15.21 -1.98 26.92
CA THR A 597 -13.84 -2.25 26.50
C THR A 597 -13.16 -3.25 27.42
N ASP A 598 -11.95 -3.71 27.08
CA ASP A 598 -11.16 -4.54 27.99
C ASP A 598 -10.82 -3.80 29.28
N ASP A 599 -10.57 -2.49 29.22
CA ASP A 599 -10.25 -1.66 30.39
C ASP A 599 -11.49 -1.47 31.30
N SER A 600 -12.69 -1.35 30.73
CA SER A 600 -13.92 -1.16 31.51
C SER A 600 -14.25 -2.35 32.44
N ARG A 601 -13.73 -3.54 32.14
CA ARG A 601 -13.85 -4.74 33.01
C ARG A 601 -13.09 -4.59 34.34
N PHE A 602 -12.11 -3.70 34.38
CA PHE A 602 -11.25 -3.45 35.53
C PHE A 602 -11.47 -2.06 36.11
N SER A 603 -12.54 -1.39 35.69
CA SER A 603 -12.94 -0.08 36.20
C SER A 603 -13.39 -0.13 37.66
N MET A 604 -13.65 1.04 38.24
CA MET A 604 -14.13 1.22 39.60
C MET A 604 -15.42 0.37 39.81
N PRO A 605 -15.42 -0.58 40.74
CA PRO A 605 -16.65 -1.34 41.02
C PRO A 605 -17.65 -0.50 41.83
N SER A 606 -18.91 -0.88 41.81
CA SER A 606 -19.91 -0.28 42.68
C SER A 606 -19.60 -0.57 44.16
N GLU A 607 -20.19 0.21 45.07
CA GLU A 607 -20.06 -0.04 46.50
C GLU A 607 -20.53 -1.43 46.92
N CYS A 608 -19.99 -1.91 48.03
CA CYS A 608 -20.36 -3.22 48.61
C CYS A 608 -21.86 -3.26 48.96
N LYS A 609 -22.57 -4.17 48.30
CA LYS A 609 -24.01 -4.37 48.52
C LYS A 609 -24.30 -5.37 49.63
N ILE A 610 -23.31 -6.14 50.09
CA ILE A 610 -23.44 -7.14 51.14
C ILE A 610 -23.41 -6.46 52.52
N HIS A 611 -22.53 -5.47 52.70
CA HIS A 611 -22.32 -4.77 53.96
C HIS A 611 -22.72 -3.29 53.79
N ASN A 612 -24.02 -3.01 53.71
CA ASN A 612 -24.56 -1.68 53.39
C ASN A 612 -25.31 -1.00 54.57
N GLY A 613 -25.20 -1.55 55.79
CA GLY A 613 -25.84 -0.98 56.98
C GLY A 613 -27.37 -1.26 57.06
N SER A 614 -27.97 -1.87 56.04
CA SER A 614 -29.38 -2.29 56.08
C SER A 614 -29.48 -3.70 56.69
N SER A 615 -28.96 -3.88 57.91
CA SER A 615 -29.31 -5.05 58.69
C SER A 615 -30.74 -4.91 59.15
N THR A 616 -31.66 -5.69 58.55
CA THR A 616 -32.91 -6.00 59.16
C THR A 616 -32.60 -6.66 60.50
N ILE A 617 -32.83 -5.93 61.61
CA ILE A 617 -32.84 -6.52 62.95
C ILE A 617 -33.99 -7.53 62.95
N ILE A 618 -33.67 -8.81 62.76
CA ILE A 618 -34.62 -9.88 63.06
C ILE A 618 -34.68 -9.93 64.56
N HIS A 619 -35.74 -9.31 65.14
CA HIS A 619 -36.07 -9.54 66.49
C HIS A 619 -36.47 -11.05 66.63
N PRO A 620 -35.85 -11.81 67.55
CA PRO A 620 -36.34 -13.12 67.83
C PRO A 620 -37.76 -12.97 68.36
N SER A 621 -38.77 -13.54 67.71
CA SER A 621 -40.11 -13.66 68.29
C SER A 621 -39.99 -14.55 69.49
N GLU A 622 -40.24 -13.97 70.70
CA GLU A 622 -40.58 -14.75 71.90
C GLU A 622 -41.80 -15.56 71.58
N SER A 623 -41.61 -16.85 71.42
CA SER A 623 -42.73 -17.82 71.50
C SER A 623 -42.82 -18.29 72.92
N ALA A 624 -43.90 -17.86 73.55
CA ALA A 624 -44.44 -18.49 74.81
C ALA A 624 -45.06 -19.86 74.49
#